data_eae27f4de7ef2fea3d0440657425c164
#
_entry.id   eae27f4de7ef2fea3d0440657425c164
#
_cell.length_a   1.000
_cell.length_b   1.000
_cell.length_c   1.000
_cell.angle_alpha   90.00
_cell.angle_beta   90.00
_cell.angle_gamma   90.00
#
_symmetry.space_group_name_H-M   'P 1'
#
loop_
_entity.id
_entity.type
_entity.pdbx_description
1 polymer ?
#
loop_
_entity_poly.entity_id
_entity_poly.type
_entity_poly.pdbx_seq_one_letter_code
_entity_poly.pdbx_strand_id
1 'polypeptide(L)'
;TLLAAESLGYGGVIIGMLRYCSEEVAELFRLPDYTYPIFGIALGVPNQQHAVKPRLPLEQVAFEEEYQEQDLSVVTAYDKVQADYAGARATDSWSERLAAQFGQPEQEETKKLLEKHKLL
;
A
#
# COMPACT_ATOMS: atom_id res chain seq x y z
N THR A 1 4.65 14.45 -6.61
CA THR A 1 5.43 14.80 -5.40
C THR A 1 6.62 13.86 -5.21
N LEU A 2 6.42 12.54 -5.07
CA LEU A 2 7.50 11.58 -4.76
C LEU A 2 8.63 11.60 -5.81
N LEU A 3 8.31 11.44 -7.10
CA LEU A 3 9.32 11.49 -8.18
C LEU A 3 10.09 12.82 -8.22
N ALA A 4 9.41 13.94 -7.94
CA ALA A 4 10.09 15.24 -7.86
C ALA A 4 11.03 15.32 -6.66
N ALA A 5 10.65 14.72 -5.51
CA ALA A 5 11.53 14.65 -4.35
C ALA A 5 12.77 13.79 -4.63
N GLU A 6 12.59 12.63 -5.26
CA GLU A 6 13.69 11.73 -5.66
C GLU A 6 14.64 12.40 -6.65
N SER A 7 14.13 13.17 -7.61
CA SER A 7 14.97 13.92 -8.56
C SER A 7 15.84 15.01 -7.88
N LEU A 8 15.48 15.41 -6.67
CA LEU A 8 16.24 16.36 -5.83
C LEU A 8 17.12 15.66 -4.78
N GLY A 9 17.23 14.33 -4.83
CA GLY A 9 18.05 13.55 -3.91
C GLY A 9 17.37 13.20 -2.57
N TYR A 10 16.07 13.44 -2.43
CA TYR A 10 15.28 12.99 -1.28
C TYR A 10 14.78 11.57 -1.50
N GLY A 11 14.52 10.86 -0.42
CA GLY A 11 13.77 9.60 -0.43
C GLY A 11 12.35 9.82 0.08
N GLY A 12 11.47 8.86 -0.20
CA GLY A 12 10.11 8.93 0.30
C GLY A 12 9.38 7.61 0.29
N VAL A 13 8.28 7.55 1.03
CA VAL A 13 7.40 6.39 1.08
C VAL A 13 5.94 6.81 1.13
N ILE A 14 5.10 6.07 0.41
CA ILE A 14 3.64 6.23 0.45
C ILE A 14 3.11 5.38 1.61
N ILE A 15 2.32 6.00 2.50
CA ILE A 15 1.79 5.38 3.71
C ILE A 15 0.27 5.23 3.53
N GLY A 16 -0.17 4.05 3.08
CA GLY A 16 -1.58 3.73 2.90
C GLY A 16 -2.28 3.35 4.21
N MET A 17 -1.53 2.94 5.23
CA MET A 17 -2.08 2.50 6.52
C MET A 17 -2.75 3.63 7.32
N LEU A 18 -2.64 4.89 6.92
CA LEU A 18 -3.41 6.00 7.50
C LEU A 18 -4.93 5.76 7.46
N ARG A 19 -5.40 4.92 6.56
CA ARG A 19 -6.82 4.54 6.48
C ARG A 19 -7.30 3.73 7.70
N TYR A 20 -6.38 3.07 8.43
CA TYR A 20 -6.72 2.33 9.65
C TYR A 20 -6.89 3.23 10.89
N CYS A 21 -6.45 4.49 10.82
CA CYS A 21 -6.59 5.52 11.83
C CYS A 21 -7.13 6.82 11.20
N SER A 22 -8.08 6.67 10.27
CA SER A 22 -8.55 7.77 9.45
C SER A 22 -9.31 8.84 10.26
N GLU A 23 -9.97 8.47 11.35
CA GLU A 23 -10.66 9.42 12.22
C GLU A 23 -9.65 10.31 12.99
N GLU A 24 -8.63 9.71 13.57
CA GLU A 24 -7.56 10.44 14.27
C GLU A 24 -6.80 11.36 13.32
N VAL A 25 -6.58 10.91 12.06
CA VAL A 25 -5.95 11.74 11.04
C VAL A 25 -6.86 12.91 10.65
N ALA A 26 -8.16 12.67 10.49
CA ALA A 26 -9.13 13.72 10.18
C ALA A 26 -9.20 14.77 11.30
N GLU A 27 -9.22 14.34 12.55
CA GLU A 27 -9.21 15.23 13.72
C GLU A 27 -7.90 16.01 13.83
N LEU A 28 -6.75 15.34 13.70
CA LEU A 28 -5.42 15.97 13.77
C LEU A 28 -5.27 17.10 12.76
N PHE A 29 -5.71 16.86 11.54
CA PHE A 29 -5.63 17.85 10.46
C PHE A 29 -6.88 18.74 10.34
N ARG A 30 -7.89 18.54 11.19
CA ARG A 30 -9.16 19.28 11.17
C ARG A 30 -9.78 19.28 9.76
N LEU A 31 -9.88 18.08 9.18
CA LEU A 31 -10.40 17.94 7.83
C LEU A 31 -11.86 18.38 7.78
N PRO A 32 -12.25 19.18 6.79
CA PRO A 32 -13.62 19.61 6.63
C PRO A 32 -14.51 18.50 6.07
N ASP A 33 -15.84 18.73 6.06
CA ASP A 33 -16.79 17.89 5.31
C ASP A 33 -16.33 17.65 3.87
N TYR A 34 -16.71 16.53 3.30
CA TYR A 34 -16.38 16.10 1.92
C TYR A 34 -14.89 15.79 1.68
N THR A 35 -14.11 15.58 2.73
CA THR A 35 -12.69 15.18 2.64
C THR A 35 -12.44 13.88 3.38
N TYR A 36 -11.51 13.07 2.86
CA TYR A 36 -11.09 11.81 3.46
C TYR A 36 -9.59 11.58 3.25
N PRO A 37 -8.83 11.17 4.30
CA PRO A 37 -7.40 10.89 4.17
C PRO A 37 -7.17 9.55 3.48
N ILE A 38 -6.68 9.57 2.24
CA ILE A 38 -6.44 8.36 1.46
C ILE A 38 -5.07 7.75 1.74
N PHE A 39 -4.04 8.58 1.74
CA PHE A 39 -2.67 8.19 2.06
C PHE A 39 -1.83 9.39 2.47
N GLY A 40 -0.72 9.13 3.15
CA GLY A 40 0.32 10.10 3.43
C GLY A 40 1.59 9.83 2.60
N ILE A 41 2.44 10.82 2.50
CA ILE A 41 3.79 10.68 1.95
C ILE A 41 4.78 11.19 2.99
N ALA A 42 5.69 10.34 3.46
CA ALA A 42 6.83 10.76 4.24
C ALA A 42 8.01 11.01 3.31
N LEU A 43 8.64 12.18 3.43
CA LEU A 43 9.81 12.58 2.66
C LEU A 43 10.97 12.89 3.60
N GLY A 44 12.20 12.58 3.17
CA GLY A 44 13.38 12.89 3.96
C GLY A 44 14.67 12.59 3.21
N VAL A 45 15.78 12.91 3.84
CA VAL A 45 17.11 12.54 3.34
C VAL A 45 17.32 11.05 3.59
N PRO A 46 17.56 10.21 2.55
CA PRO A 46 17.73 8.78 2.73
C PRO A 46 19.00 8.48 3.54
N ASN A 47 18.84 7.67 4.59
CA ASN A 47 19.94 7.19 5.42
C ASN A 47 20.40 5.77 5.04
N GLN A 48 19.67 5.11 4.14
CA GLN A 48 19.98 3.78 3.64
C GLN A 48 19.66 3.71 2.15
N GLN A 49 20.47 2.94 1.44
CA GLN A 49 20.19 2.59 0.05
C GLN A 49 19.75 1.12 -0.01
N HIS A 50 18.48 0.92 -0.32
CA HIS A 50 17.91 -0.42 -0.41
C HIS A 50 18.09 -1.01 -1.81
N ALA A 51 18.18 -2.34 -1.89
CA ALA A 51 18.08 -3.04 -3.16
C ALA A 51 16.67 -2.86 -3.76
N VAL A 52 16.58 -3.00 -5.09
CA VAL A 52 15.29 -2.95 -5.78
C VAL A 52 14.42 -4.13 -5.34
N LYS A 53 13.28 -3.82 -4.76
CA LYS A 53 12.32 -4.85 -4.34
C LYS A 53 11.67 -5.48 -5.57
N PRO A 54 11.67 -6.84 -5.69
CA PRO A 54 11.00 -7.50 -6.80
C PRO A 54 9.50 -7.19 -6.83
N ARG A 55 8.92 -7.18 -8.01
CA ARG A 55 7.50 -6.96 -8.28
C ARG A 55 6.91 -8.17 -9.00
N LEU A 56 5.58 -8.30 -8.94
CA LEU A 56 4.87 -9.23 -9.82
C LEU A 56 5.19 -8.90 -11.29
N PRO A 57 5.19 -9.89 -12.19
CA PRO A 57 5.27 -9.64 -13.62
C PRO A 57 4.23 -8.64 -14.11
N LEU A 58 4.58 -7.84 -15.10
CA LEU A 58 3.72 -6.74 -15.55
C LEU A 58 2.36 -7.24 -16.05
N GLU A 59 2.35 -8.35 -16.75
CA GLU A 59 1.16 -9.02 -17.28
C GLU A 59 0.16 -9.49 -16.19
N GLN A 60 0.59 -9.53 -14.93
CA GLN A 60 -0.28 -9.87 -13.79
C GLN A 60 -0.89 -8.64 -13.11
N VAL A 61 -0.45 -7.45 -13.42
CA VAL A 61 -0.86 -6.21 -12.74
C VAL A 61 -1.30 -5.10 -13.70
N ALA A 62 -1.06 -5.25 -15.00
CA ALA A 62 -1.46 -4.28 -16.01
C ALA A 62 -2.11 -5.03 -17.19
N PHE A 63 -3.32 -4.62 -17.54
CA PHE A 63 -4.10 -5.20 -18.62
C PHE A 63 -4.43 -4.09 -19.62
N GLU A 64 -4.40 -4.43 -20.91
CA GLU A 64 -4.78 -3.52 -21.97
C GLU A 64 -6.27 -3.71 -22.28
N GLU A 65 -7.05 -2.63 -22.19
CA GLU A 65 -8.49 -2.53 -22.44
C GLU A 65 -9.39 -3.38 -21.53
N GLU A 66 -9.08 -4.66 -21.29
CA GLU A 66 -9.93 -5.57 -20.55
C GLU A 66 -9.16 -6.26 -19.41
N TYR A 67 -9.84 -6.45 -18.27
CA TYR A 67 -9.30 -7.22 -17.15
C TYR A 67 -9.14 -8.70 -17.55
N GLN A 68 -8.02 -9.29 -17.14
CA GLN A 68 -7.76 -10.72 -17.31
C GLN A 68 -7.65 -11.40 -15.95
N GLU A 69 -8.17 -12.61 -15.88
CA GLU A 69 -8.07 -13.43 -14.67
C GLU A 69 -6.59 -13.78 -14.39
N GLN A 70 -6.20 -13.64 -13.14
CA GLN A 70 -4.81 -13.85 -12.72
C GLN A 70 -4.49 -15.36 -12.60
N ASP A 71 -3.29 -15.73 -13.04
CA ASP A 71 -2.74 -17.07 -12.82
C ASP A 71 -2.13 -17.19 -11.41
N LEU A 72 -2.79 -17.98 -10.56
CA LEU A 72 -2.32 -18.21 -9.18
C LEU A 72 -0.96 -18.91 -9.11
N SER A 73 -0.52 -19.62 -10.17
CA SER A 73 0.81 -20.21 -10.22
C SER A 73 1.92 -19.16 -10.18
N VAL A 74 1.66 -17.98 -10.77
CA VAL A 74 2.57 -16.84 -10.75
C VAL A 74 2.69 -16.26 -9.34
N VAL A 75 1.61 -16.23 -8.57
CA VAL A 75 1.63 -15.80 -7.16
C VAL A 75 2.51 -16.73 -6.33
N THR A 76 2.38 -18.04 -6.51
CA THR A 76 3.23 -19.04 -5.82
C THR A 76 4.71 -18.89 -6.20
N ALA A 77 5.01 -18.62 -7.47
CA ALA A 77 6.37 -18.35 -7.90
C ALA A 77 6.93 -17.04 -7.29
N TYR A 78 6.09 -16.02 -7.21
CA TYR A 78 6.44 -14.74 -6.60
C TYR A 78 6.70 -14.83 -5.10
N ASP A 79 6.00 -15.71 -4.36
CA ASP A 79 6.27 -15.98 -2.96
C ASP A 79 7.72 -16.41 -2.73
N LYS A 80 8.26 -17.27 -3.61
CA LYS A 80 9.67 -17.69 -3.56
C LYS A 80 10.62 -16.51 -3.81
N VAL A 81 10.34 -15.71 -4.82
CA VAL A 81 11.14 -14.52 -5.14
C VAL A 81 11.15 -13.53 -3.97
N GLN A 82 10.02 -13.35 -3.30
CA GLN A 82 9.92 -12.48 -2.12
C GLN A 82 10.67 -13.06 -0.91
N ALA A 83 10.62 -14.37 -0.71
CA ALA A 83 11.36 -15.06 0.35
C ALA A 83 12.87 -14.92 0.14
N ASP A 84 13.35 -15.15 -1.08
CA ASP A 84 14.76 -15.00 -1.44
C ASP A 84 15.25 -13.55 -1.23
N TYR A 85 14.45 -12.56 -1.64
CA TYR A 85 14.75 -11.14 -1.42
C TYR A 85 14.79 -10.79 0.08
N ALA A 86 13.87 -11.31 0.86
CA ALA A 86 13.79 -11.06 2.29
C ALA A 86 14.92 -11.77 3.08
N GLY A 87 15.39 -12.93 2.60
CA GLY A 87 16.40 -13.75 3.25
C GLY A 87 15.99 -14.10 4.67
N ALA A 88 16.86 -13.88 5.65
CA ALA A 88 16.60 -14.18 7.06
C ALA A 88 15.43 -13.40 7.69
N ARG A 89 14.85 -12.42 7.00
CA ARG A 89 13.67 -11.66 7.46
C ARG A 89 12.34 -12.29 7.03
N ALA A 90 12.39 -13.33 6.18
CA ALA A 90 11.19 -14.04 5.74
C ALA A 90 10.63 -14.87 6.92
N THR A 91 9.41 -14.55 7.35
CA THR A 91 8.65 -15.33 8.36
C THR A 91 7.49 -16.07 7.72
N ASP A 92 6.81 -15.42 6.76
CA ASP A 92 5.64 -15.93 6.07
C ASP A 92 5.76 -15.63 4.58
N SER A 93 4.99 -16.31 3.75
CA SER A 93 4.91 -15.97 2.33
C SER A 93 4.25 -14.60 2.12
N TRP A 94 4.51 -13.98 0.98
CA TRP A 94 3.88 -12.71 0.63
C TRP A 94 2.35 -12.86 0.50
N SER A 95 1.89 -13.95 -0.13
CA SER A 95 0.47 -14.23 -0.31
C SER A 95 -0.26 -14.48 1.03
N GLU A 96 0.35 -15.21 1.98
CA GLU A 96 -0.23 -15.42 3.31
C GLU A 96 -0.38 -14.09 4.07
N ARG A 97 0.63 -13.22 4.04
CA ARG A 97 0.53 -11.89 4.66
C ARG A 97 -0.58 -11.04 4.06
N LEU A 98 -0.74 -11.06 2.73
CA LEU A 98 -1.83 -10.34 2.07
C LEU A 98 -3.20 -10.91 2.44
N ALA A 99 -3.34 -12.24 2.46
CA ALA A 99 -4.57 -12.89 2.86
C ALA A 99 -4.96 -12.53 4.31
N ALA A 100 -3.99 -12.52 5.22
CA ALA A 100 -4.21 -12.10 6.59
C ALA A 100 -4.59 -10.62 6.73
N GLN A 101 -4.00 -9.75 5.91
CA GLN A 101 -4.25 -8.31 5.98
C GLN A 101 -5.56 -7.89 5.30
N PHE A 102 -5.89 -8.48 4.14
CA PHE A 102 -7.04 -8.09 3.32
C PHE A 102 -8.20 -9.10 3.36
N GLY A 103 -7.99 -10.26 3.97
CA GLY A 103 -9.05 -11.26 4.17
C GLY A 103 -10.02 -10.94 5.31
N GLN A 104 -9.84 -9.81 5.99
CA GLN A 104 -10.75 -9.36 7.04
C GLN A 104 -11.91 -8.54 6.44
N PRO A 105 -13.11 -8.59 7.06
CA PRO A 105 -14.23 -7.78 6.61
C PRO A 105 -13.89 -6.29 6.66
N GLU A 106 -14.55 -5.54 5.80
CA GLU A 106 -14.38 -4.10 5.63
C GLU A 106 -14.48 -3.37 6.96
N GLN A 107 -13.60 -2.40 7.17
CA GLN A 107 -13.51 -1.69 8.44
C GLN A 107 -14.74 -0.79 8.61
N GLU A 108 -15.55 -1.09 9.61
CA GLU A 108 -16.72 -0.32 9.97
C GLU A 108 -16.39 1.15 10.30
N GLU A 109 -15.20 1.40 10.80
CA GLU A 109 -14.65 2.73 11.07
C GLU A 109 -14.52 3.59 9.81
N THR A 110 -14.06 3.01 8.70
CA THR A 110 -13.98 3.71 7.41
C THR A 110 -15.36 4.19 6.97
N LYS A 111 -16.39 3.34 7.07
CA LYS A 111 -17.76 3.70 6.72
C LYS A 111 -18.29 4.84 7.59
N LYS A 112 -18.11 4.73 8.90
CA LYS A 112 -18.53 5.78 9.86
C LYS A 112 -17.88 7.12 9.55
N LEU A 113 -16.60 7.13 9.20
CA LEU A 113 -15.92 8.38 8.86
C LEU A 113 -16.43 8.97 7.53
N LEU A 114 -16.68 8.14 6.53
CA LEU A 114 -17.25 8.59 5.25
C LEU A 114 -18.65 9.21 5.46
N GLU A 115 -19.50 8.59 6.28
CA GLU A 115 -20.81 9.13 6.67
C GLU A 115 -20.67 10.46 7.45
N LYS A 116 -19.77 10.52 8.45
CA LYS A 116 -19.50 11.73 9.24
C LYS A 116 -19.06 12.92 8.38
N HIS A 117 -18.27 12.64 7.34
CA HIS A 117 -17.78 13.65 6.39
C HIS A 117 -18.66 13.82 5.14
N LYS A 118 -19.89 13.28 5.15
CA LYS A 118 -20.88 13.42 4.06
C LYS A 118 -20.40 12.93 2.69
N LEU A 119 -19.60 11.86 2.71
CA LEU A 119 -19.09 11.21 1.51
C LEU A 119 -19.91 9.97 1.11
N LEU A 120 -20.82 9.53 1.97
CA LEU A 120 -21.84 8.51 1.77
C LEU A 120 -23.20 9.04 2.22
#